data_8a20410289e6eeac32b1f2849027b277
#
_entry.id   8a20410289e6eeac32b1f2849027b277
#
_cell.length_a   1.000
_cell.length_b   1.000
_cell.length_c   1.000
_cell.angle_alpha   90.00
_cell.angle_beta   90.00
_cell.angle_gamma   90.00
#
_symmetry.space_group_name_H-M   'P 1'
#
loop_
_entity.id
_entity.type
_entity.pdbx_description
1 polymer ?
#
loop_
_entity_poly.entity_id
_entity_poly.type
_entity_poly.pdbx_seq_one_letter_code
_entity_poly.pdbx_strand_id
1 'polypeptide(L)'
;MKNILITGGAGFIGSSLAVQFLKKGWNVTILDNLSIQIHGNSFNTSLSEFLQNFTHFIKGDIRDRDVCLKAVKNQDVIVHLAAETGTGQSMYQVENYVDVNVRGTATLLDSLVNSNNCVKKFVLASSRAIYGEGKYYCPTHKDIYPKLRQYADLLNGDFELKCPICNQPIDLLPTDEESPPSPLSIYAITKQCQEQMAINICNSIDIISVIFRYQNVYGIGQSLGNTYTGILPIFSSIMLNGNDLNIFEDGNQVRDFVYIDDVVEATIRGIEKDEANNQIFNVGTGEKIPILKIAETLQEQYNVKTKMQISGDFRVGDIRHNYADLSKIRLKLGFEPQYSLSEGVSKFVEWVKTQEIHSNGYEKSLEELKTKGMLKQWIR
;
A
#
# COMPACT_ATOMS: atom_id res chain seq x y z
N MET A 1 8.45 -28.83 -8.84
CA MET A 1 8.61 -27.39 -8.97
C MET A 1 7.30 -26.76 -8.51
N LYS A 2 7.31 -25.73 -7.69
CA LYS A 2 6.08 -25.07 -7.23
C LYS A 2 5.65 -24.01 -8.25
N ASN A 3 4.36 -23.84 -8.44
CA ASN A 3 3.77 -22.87 -9.35
C ASN A 3 3.11 -21.74 -8.55
N ILE A 4 3.37 -20.50 -8.91
CA ILE A 4 2.81 -19.33 -8.26
C ILE A 4 2.18 -18.38 -9.26
N LEU A 5 0.95 -17.95 -9.00
CA LEU A 5 0.30 -16.86 -9.71
C LEU A 5 0.46 -15.56 -8.89
N ILE A 6 0.94 -14.51 -9.54
CA ILE A 6 0.99 -13.17 -8.97
C ILE A 6 0.08 -12.26 -9.80
N THR A 7 -1.09 -11.88 -9.28
CA THR A 7 -1.93 -10.87 -9.93
C THR A 7 -1.41 -9.49 -9.59
N GLY A 8 -1.41 -8.56 -10.54
CA GLY A 8 -0.66 -7.30 -10.38
C GLY A 8 0.86 -7.53 -10.37
N GLY A 9 1.29 -8.62 -11.01
CA GLY A 9 2.67 -9.10 -10.96
C GLY A 9 3.66 -8.23 -11.74
N ALA A 10 3.20 -7.35 -12.61
CA ALA A 10 4.03 -6.36 -13.29
C ALA A 10 4.19 -5.06 -12.49
N GLY A 11 3.38 -4.87 -11.43
CA GLY A 11 3.45 -3.70 -10.55
C GLY A 11 4.65 -3.74 -9.61
N PHE A 12 4.79 -2.71 -8.79
CA PHE A 12 5.93 -2.47 -7.89
C PHE A 12 6.28 -3.66 -6.98
N ILE A 13 5.34 -4.12 -6.15
CA ILE A 13 5.57 -5.24 -5.23
C ILE A 13 5.59 -6.57 -6.01
N GLY A 14 4.70 -6.71 -6.99
CA GLY A 14 4.54 -7.95 -7.75
C GLY A 14 5.78 -8.33 -8.56
N SER A 15 6.42 -7.37 -9.22
CA SER A 15 7.63 -7.61 -10.00
C SER A 15 8.82 -8.01 -9.11
N SER A 16 8.94 -7.37 -7.95
CA SER A 16 9.98 -7.72 -6.96
C SER A 16 9.79 -9.15 -6.42
N LEU A 17 8.56 -9.54 -6.12
CA LEU A 17 8.22 -10.92 -5.72
C LEU A 17 8.50 -11.91 -6.85
N ALA A 18 8.09 -11.60 -8.10
CA ALA A 18 8.31 -12.46 -9.25
C ALA A 18 9.79 -12.79 -9.44
N VAL A 19 10.67 -11.76 -9.37
CA VAL A 19 12.12 -11.94 -9.45
C VAL A 19 12.64 -12.87 -8.35
N GLN A 20 12.18 -12.72 -7.11
CA GLN A 20 12.64 -13.57 -6.02
C GLN A 20 12.16 -15.02 -6.14
N PHE A 21 10.93 -15.25 -6.59
CA PHE A 21 10.43 -16.62 -6.83
C PHE A 21 11.11 -17.30 -8.01
N LEU A 22 11.45 -16.57 -9.08
CA LEU A 22 12.27 -17.09 -10.17
C LEU A 22 13.66 -17.53 -9.67
N LYS A 23 14.32 -16.72 -8.82
CA LYS A 23 15.60 -17.08 -8.19
C LYS A 23 15.49 -18.31 -7.30
N LYS A 24 14.34 -18.54 -6.67
CA LYS A 24 14.05 -19.75 -5.88
C LYS A 24 13.68 -20.98 -6.74
N GLY A 25 13.66 -20.85 -8.07
CA GLY A 25 13.35 -21.94 -9.00
C GLY A 25 11.86 -22.28 -9.09
N TRP A 26 10.96 -21.34 -8.77
CA TRP A 26 9.51 -21.52 -8.96
C TRP A 26 9.10 -21.18 -10.38
N ASN A 27 8.04 -21.82 -10.87
CA ASN A 27 7.35 -21.39 -12.08
C ASN A 27 6.43 -20.21 -11.73
N VAL A 28 6.73 -19.03 -12.27
CA VAL A 28 5.99 -17.81 -11.99
C VAL A 28 5.02 -17.51 -13.13
N THR A 29 3.75 -17.36 -12.79
CA THR A 29 2.71 -16.81 -13.68
C THR A 29 2.37 -15.41 -13.21
N ILE A 30 2.34 -14.45 -14.13
CA ILE A 30 1.91 -13.07 -13.87
C ILE A 30 0.59 -12.84 -14.60
N LEU A 31 -0.38 -12.28 -13.88
CA LEU A 31 -1.59 -11.69 -14.45
C LEU A 31 -1.60 -10.19 -14.18
N ASP A 32 -1.55 -9.37 -15.23
CA ASP A 32 -1.55 -7.93 -15.13
C ASP A 32 -2.25 -7.29 -16.35
N ASN A 33 -3.04 -6.24 -16.12
CA ASN A 33 -3.71 -5.51 -17.22
C ASN A 33 -2.84 -4.41 -17.81
N LEU A 34 -1.68 -4.14 -17.21
CA LEU A 34 -0.76 -3.07 -17.60
C LEU A 34 -1.42 -1.69 -17.62
N SER A 35 -2.12 -1.37 -16.53
CA SER A 35 -2.79 -0.07 -16.37
C SER A 35 -1.84 1.10 -16.70
N ILE A 36 -2.31 2.02 -17.53
CA ILE A 36 -1.53 3.21 -17.96
C ILE A 36 -1.16 4.08 -16.75
N GLN A 37 -2.00 4.16 -15.73
CA GLN A 37 -1.72 4.93 -14.52
C GLN A 37 -0.46 4.43 -13.78
N ILE A 38 -0.17 3.13 -13.85
CA ILE A 38 0.97 2.50 -13.17
C ILE A 38 2.18 2.41 -14.10
N HIS A 39 1.97 1.97 -15.34
CA HIS A 39 3.04 1.62 -16.27
C HIS A 39 3.35 2.68 -17.33
N GLY A 40 2.55 3.75 -17.39
CA GLY A 40 2.64 4.73 -18.46
C GLY A 40 2.18 4.17 -19.82
N ASN A 41 2.55 4.87 -20.90
CA ASN A 41 2.18 4.47 -22.27
C ASN A 41 3.06 3.35 -22.85
N SER A 42 4.20 3.07 -22.23
CA SER A 42 5.13 2.04 -22.70
C SER A 42 5.59 1.17 -21.53
N PHE A 43 5.13 -0.06 -21.52
CA PHE A 43 5.67 -1.11 -20.64
C PHE A 43 6.90 -1.73 -21.34
N ASN A 44 7.92 -0.91 -21.57
CA ASN A 44 9.15 -1.31 -22.26
C ASN A 44 10.38 -0.92 -21.43
N THR A 45 10.49 -1.52 -20.25
CA THR A 45 11.69 -1.43 -19.41
C THR A 45 12.42 -2.76 -19.43
N SER A 46 13.71 -2.75 -19.10
CA SER A 46 14.49 -3.99 -18.95
C SER A 46 13.85 -5.00 -17.98
N LEU A 47 13.15 -4.51 -16.95
CA LEU A 47 12.41 -5.36 -16.01
C LEU A 47 11.18 -5.99 -16.69
N SER A 48 10.45 -5.25 -17.53
CA SER A 48 9.28 -5.76 -18.22
C SER A 48 9.65 -6.83 -19.24
N GLU A 49 10.72 -6.62 -19.99
CA GLU A 49 11.26 -7.62 -20.92
C GLU A 49 11.72 -8.89 -20.17
N PHE A 50 12.40 -8.71 -19.03
CA PHE A 50 12.80 -9.81 -18.17
C PHE A 50 11.58 -10.61 -17.72
N LEU A 51 10.54 -9.97 -17.20
CA LEU A 51 9.34 -10.66 -16.72
C LEU A 51 8.63 -11.40 -17.85
N GLN A 52 8.48 -10.81 -19.04
CA GLN A 52 7.87 -11.46 -20.19
C GLN A 52 8.66 -12.68 -20.67
N ASN A 53 9.98 -12.66 -20.60
CA ASN A 53 10.83 -13.74 -21.05
C ASN A 53 10.95 -14.90 -20.06
N PHE A 54 10.87 -14.61 -18.76
CA PHE A 54 11.14 -15.61 -17.69
C PHE A 54 9.91 -16.03 -16.89
N THR A 55 8.74 -15.46 -17.16
CA THR A 55 7.48 -15.87 -16.52
C THR A 55 6.44 -16.27 -17.56
N HIS A 56 5.40 -16.98 -17.11
CA HIS A 56 4.19 -17.11 -17.92
C HIS A 56 3.35 -15.85 -17.78
N PHE A 57 3.55 -14.89 -18.69
CA PHE A 57 2.92 -13.57 -18.63
C PHE A 57 1.55 -13.59 -19.31
N ILE A 58 0.49 -13.31 -18.54
CA ILE A 58 -0.89 -13.17 -19.01
C ILE A 58 -1.26 -11.69 -18.94
N LYS A 59 -1.31 -11.02 -20.10
CA LYS A 59 -1.89 -9.68 -20.19
C LYS A 59 -3.40 -9.79 -20.13
N GLY A 60 -4.00 -9.34 -19.03
CA GLY A 60 -5.44 -9.44 -18.84
C GLY A 60 -5.91 -8.80 -17.53
N ASP A 61 -7.21 -8.69 -17.38
CA ASP A 61 -7.84 -8.02 -16.23
C ASP A 61 -8.45 -9.05 -15.28
N ILE A 62 -8.30 -8.84 -13.97
CA ILE A 62 -8.89 -9.70 -12.93
C ILE A 62 -10.43 -9.67 -12.93
N ARG A 63 -11.04 -8.68 -13.59
CA ARG A 63 -12.51 -8.60 -13.77
C ARG A 63 -13.02 -9.54 -14.88
N ASP A 64 -12.12 -10.06 -15.70
CA ASP A 64 -12.44 -11.03 -16.77
C ASP A 64 -12.37 -12.45 -16.22
N ARG A 65 -13.53 -13.12 -16.22
CA ARG A 65 -13.67 -14.49 -15.70
C ARG A 65 -12.83 -15.50 -16.47
N ASP A 66 -12.82 -15.42 -17.80
CA ASP A 66 -12.08 -16.39 -18.64
C ASP A 66 -10.58 -16.25 -18.46
N VAL A 67 -10.10 -15.01 -18.25
CA VAL A 67 -8.71 -14.73 -17.93
C VAL A 67 -8.37 -15.31 -16.55
N CYS A 68 -9.20 -15.07 -15.53
CA CYS A 68 -8.99 -15.63 -14.19
C CYS A 68 -8.99 -17.16 -14.20
N LEU A 69 -9.93 -17.81 -14.89
CA LEU A 69 -9.97 -19.27 -15.03
C LEU A 69 -8.70 -19.85 -15.66
N LYS A 70 -8.14 -19.17 -16.66
CA LYS A 70 -6.85 -19.55 -17.27
C LYS A 70 -5.68 -19.35 -16.28
N ALA A 71 -5.68 -18.23 -15.56
CA ALA A 71 -4.58 -17.86 -14.67
C ALA A 71 -4.47 -18.77 -13.44
N VAL A 72 -5.59 -19.21 -12.85
CA VAL A 72 -5.59 -20.06 -11.63
C VAL A 72 -5.24 -21.54 -11.94
N LYS A 73 -5.27 -21.94 -13.21
CA LYS A 73 -5.00 -23.32 -13.60
C LYS A 73 -3.56 -23.73 -13.29
N ASN A 74 -3.40 -24.92 -12.66
CA ASN A 74 -2.10 -25.49 -12.29
C ASN A 74 -1.26 -24.64 -11.33
N GLN A 75 -1.85 -23.75 -10.54
CA GLN A 75 -1.14 -22.96 -9.52
C GLN A 75 -1.20 -23.66 -8.17
N ASP A 76 -0.09 -23.63 -7.42
CA ASP A 76 -0.04 -24.08 -6.02
C ASP A 76 -0.35 -22.91 -5.06
N VAL A 77 0.08 -21.71 -5.42
CA VAL A 77 -0.04 -20.50 -4.61
C VAL A 77 -0.54 -19.34 -5.47
N ILE A 78 -1.41 -18.51 -4.92
CA ILE A 78 -1.81 -17.24 -5.51
C ILE A 78 -1.39 -16.11 -4.57
N VAL A 79 -0.71 -15.10 -5.13
CA VAL A 79 -0.47 -13.82 -4.46
C VAL A 79 -1.29 -12.75 -5.18
N HIS A 80 -2.31 -12.25 -4.48
CA HIS A 80 -3.25 -11.29 -5.04
C HIS A 80 -2.85 -9.86 -4.66
N LEU A 81 -2.19 -9.16 -5.61
CA LEU A 81 -1.75 -7.77 -5.48
C LEU A 81 -2.53 -6.82 -6.39
N ALA A 82 -3.20 -7.34 -7.43
CA ALA A 82 -3.95 -6.52 -8.38
C ALA A 82 -5.02 -5.69 -7.67
N ALA A 83 -4.89 -4.38 -7.73
CA ALA A 83 -5.82 -3.44 -7.12
C ALA A 83 -5.54 -2.01 -7.62
N GLU A 84 -6.59 -1.19 -7.69
CA GLU A 84 -6.41 0.26 -7.67
C GLU A 84 -5.98 0.71 -6.27
N THR A 85 -5.02 1.65 -6.21
CA THR A 85 -4.40 2.12 -4.97
C THR A 85 -4.45 3.64 -4.89
N GLY A 86 -4.46 4.17 -3.66
CA GLY A 86 -4.50 5.62 -3.42
C GLY A 86 -5.78 6.05 -2.69
N THR A 87 -5.61 6.49 -1.45
CA THR A 87 -6.74 6.90 -0.58
C THR A 87 -7.49 8.11 -1.14
N GLY A 88 -6.75 9.15 -1.56
CA GLY A 88 -7.36 10.40 -2.07
C GLY A 88 -8.14 10.20 -3.36
N GLN A 89 -7.58 9.50 -4.35
CA GLN A 89 -8.23 9.23 -5.64
C GLN A 89 -9.50 8.39 -5.45
N SER A 90 -9.48 7.44 -4.54
CA SER A 90 -10.62 6.56 -4.27
C SER A 90 -11.88 7.31 -3.86
N MET A 91 -11.74 8.50 -3.27
CA MET A 91 -12.88 9.28 -2.78
C MET A 91 -13.72 9.91 -3.90
N TYR A 92 -13.19 9.97 -5.13
CA TYR A 92 -13.92 10.51 -6.29
C TYR A 92 -13.92 9.58 -7.52
N GLN A 93 -13.24 8.44 -7.44
CA GLN A 93 -13.34 7.35 -8.43
C GLN A 93 -13.95 6.09 -7.80
N VAL A 94 -15.03 6.27 -7.05
CA VAL A 94 -15.66 5.22 -6.23
C VAL A 94 -15.96 3.96 -7.02
N GLU A 95 -16.62 4.11 -8.18
CA GLU A 95 -16.99 2.99 -9.06
C GLU A 95 -15.76 2.20 -9.51
N ASN A 96 -14.70 2.87 -9.98
CA ASN A 96 -13.49 2.22 -10.46
C ASN A 96 -12.82 1.40 -9.35
N TYR A 97 -12.70 1.96 -8.14
CA TYR A 97 -12.10 1.24 -7.00
C TYR A 97 -12.92 0.04 -6.56
N VAL A 98 -14.23 0.14 -6.55
CA VAL A 98 -15.13 -0.99 -6.23
C VAL A 98 -15.09 -2.04 -7.34
N ASP A 99 -15.13 -1.63 -8.60
CA ASP A 99 -15.11 -2.54 -9.73
C ASP A 99 -13.79 -3.34 -9.80
N VAL A 100 -12.65 -2.68 -9.66
CA VAL A 100 -11.36 -3.37 -9.71
C VAL A 100 -11.11 -4.18 -8.43
N ASN A 101 -11.21 -3.56 -7.26
CA ASN A 101 -10.78 -4.19 -6.02
C ASN A 101 -11.80 -5.22 -5.50
N VAL A 102 -13.10 -4.90 -5.52
CA VAL A 102 -14.12 -5.79 -4.96
C VAL A 102 -14.58 -6.79 -6.00
N ARG A 103 -15.08 -6.32 -7.17
CA ARG A 103 -15.55 -7.22 -8.23
C ARG A 103 -14.41 -8.06 -8.80
N GLY A 104 -13.23 -7.46 -9.06
CA GLY A 104 -12.06 -8.20 -9.55
C GLY A 104 -11.63 -9.31 -8.60
N THR A 105 -11.57 -9.04 -7.28
CA THR A 105 -11.29 -10.09 -6.28
C THR A 105 -12.38 -11.15 -6.24
N ALA A 106 -13.65 -10.74 -6.31
CA ALA A 106 -14.76 -11.69 -6.37
C ALA A 106 -14.67 -12.61 -7.60
N THR A 107 -14.32 -12.07 -8.76
CA THR A 107 -14.12 -12.84 -10.01
C THR A 107 -12.98 -13.86 -9.88
N LEU A 108 -11.86 -13.47 -9.25
CA LEU A 108 -10.74 -14.37 -8.99
C LEU A 108 -11.12 -15.50 -8.02
N LEU A 109 -11.80 -15.17 -6.92
CA LEU A 109 -12.27 -16.16 -5.95
C LEU A 109 -13.36 -17.07 -6.51
N ASP A 110 -14.30 -16.52 -7.31
CA ASP A 110 -15.30 -17.32 -8.03
C ASP A 110 -14.64 -18.31 -8.99
N SER A 111 -13.55 -17.92 -9.65
CA SER A 111 -12.77 -18.82 -10.50
C SER A 111 -12.12 -19.96 -9.71
N LEU A 112 -11.72 -19.74 -8.44
CA LEU A 112 -11.24 -20.81 -7.57
C LEU A 112 -12.35 -21.78 -7.17
N VAL A 113 -13.52 -21.25 -6.79
CA VAL A 113 -14.66 -22.09 -6.39
C VAL A 113 -15.17 -22.95 -7.54
N ASN A 114 -15.24 -22.38 -8.75
CA ASN A 114 -15.91 -22.98 -9.90
C ASN A 114 -14.97 -23.62 -10.93
N SER A 115 -13.71 -23.90 -10.56
CA SER A 115 -12.76 -24.61 -11.43
C SER A 115 -12.11 -25.80 -10.73
N ASN A 116 -11.66 -26.75 -11.51
CA ASN A 116 -10.76 -27.79 -11.00
C ASN A 116 -9.34 -27.23 -10.95
N ASN A 117 -8.91 -26.79 -9.76
CA ASN A 117 -7.59 -26.21 -9.51
C ASN A 117 -6.87 -26.96 -8.39
N CYS A 118 -5.59 -26.70 -8.20
CA CYS A 118 -4.74 -27.32 -7.18
C CYS A 118 -4.16 -26.29 -6.17
N VAL A 119 -4.76 -25.11 -6.12
CA VAL A 119 -4.33 -24.03 -5.23
C VAL A 119 -4.47 -24.43 -3.77
N LYS A 120 -3.37 -24.29 -3.02
CA LYS A 120 -3.31 -24.63 -1.59
C LYS A 120 -3.25 -23.39 -0.69
N LYS A 121 -2.74 -22.28 -1.23
CA LYS A 121 -2.54 -21.07 -0.44
C LYS A 121 -2.88 -19.83 -1.25
N PHE A 122 -3.67 -18.94 -0.66
CA PHE A 122 -4.05 -17.65 -1.20
C PHE A 122 -3.49 -16.54 -0.30
N VAL A 123 -2.63 -15.70 -0.84
CA VAL A 123 -2.01 -14.59 -0.13
C VAL A 123 -2.59 -13.28 -0.63
N LEU A 124 -3.13 -12.46 0.26
CA LEU A 124 -3.73 -11.18 -0.08
C LEU A 124 -2.88 -10.01 0.42
N ALA A 125 -2.58 -9.08 -0.47
CA ALA A 125 -2.09 -7.76 -0.10
C ALA A 125 -3.26 -6.87 0.34
N SER A 126 -3.44 -6.75 1.63
CA SER A 126 -4.29 -5.77 2.28
C SER A 126 -3.51 -4.49 2.60
N SER A 127 -4.02 -3.65 3.46
CA SER A 127 -3.43 -2.34 3.75
C SER A 127 -3.69 -1.91 5.19
N ARG A 128 -2.76 -1.17 5.76
CA ARG A 128 -2.96 -0.45 7.02
C ARG A 128 -4.15 0.52 6.98
N ALA A 129 -4.57 0.92 5.79
CA ALA A 129 -5.67 1.89 5.62
C ALA A 129 -6.99 1.42 6.23
N ILE A 130 -7.18 0.10 6.40
CA ILE A 130 -8.37 -0.46 7.04
C ILE A 130 -8.55 -0.04 8.51
N TYR A 131 -7.45 0.31 9.19
CA TYR A 131 -7.48 0.72 10.59
C TYR A 131 -8.00 2.16 10.81
N GLY A 132 -8.03 2.97 9.74
CA GLY A 132 -8.27 4.40 9.89
C GLY A 132 -7.18 5.05 10.72
N GLU A 133 -7.54 5.76 11.77
CA GLU A 133 -6.60 6.42 12.68
C GLU A 133 -5.79 5.43 13.55
N GLY A 134 -6.25 4.17 13.69
CA GLY A 134 -5.55 3.16 14.46
C GLY A 134 -5.75 3.27 15.97
N LYS A 135 -4.76 2.81 16.74
CA LYS A 135 -4.82 2.63 18.18
C LYS A 135 -4.20 3.80 18.94
N TYR A 136 -4.88 4.25 19.99
CA TYR A 136 -4.43 5.32 20.88
C TYR A 136 -4.67 4.96 22.33
N TYR A 137 -4.02 5.70 23.24
CA TYR A 137 -4.20 5.58 24.67
C TYR A 137 -4.77 6.87 25.26
N CYS A 138 -5.84 6.76 26.01
CA CYS A 138 -6.37 7.82 26.85
C CYS A 138 -6.10 7.49 28.32
N PRO A 139 -5.53 8.39 29.13
CA PRO A 139 -5.29 8.11 30.54
C PRO A 139 -6.52 7.67 31.32
N THR A 140 -7.69 8.20 30.95
CA THR A 140 -8.98 7.86 31.61
C THR A 140 -9.64 6.61 31.03
N HIS A 141 -9.65 6.46 29.66
CA HIS A 141 -10.43 5.45 28.97
C HIS A 141 -9.58 4.30 28.40
N LYS A 142 -8.25 4.30 28.63
CA LYS A 142 -7.29 3.29 28.18
C LYS A 142 -7.21 3.22 26.65
N ASP A 143 -7.20 2.03 26.06
CA ASP A 143 -7.11 1.83 24.62
C ASP A 143 -8.38 2.34 23.94
N ILE A 144 -8.19 3.22 22.98
CA ILE A 144 -9.27 3.82 22.18
C ILE A 144 -8.92 3.80 20.70
N TYR A 145 -9.95 3.83 19.87
CA TYR A 145 -9.86 3.84 18.41
C TYR A 145 -10.66 5.02 17.90
N PRO A 146 -9.99 6.18 17.71
CA PRO A 146 -10.66 7.41 17.29
C PRO A 146 -11.28 7.26 15.90
N LYS A 147 -12.38 7.95 15.67
CA LYS A 147 -12.98 8.11 14.35
C LYS A 147 -12.34 9.27 13.60
N LEU A 148 -12.90 9.57 12.43
CA LEU A 148 -12.48 10.70 11.62
C LEU A 148 -12.40 12.00 12.46
N ARG A 149 -11.33 12.77 12.25
CA ARG A 149 -11.14 14.09 12.89
C ARG A 149 -12.27 15.06 12.53
N GLN A 150 -12.61 15.94 13.46
CA GLN A 150 -13.67 16.92 13.25
C GLN A 150 -13.20 17.98 12.24
N TYR A 151 -14.03 18.25 11.25
CA TYR A 151 -13.72 19.22 10.20
C TYR A 151 -13.46 20.63 10.73
N ALA A 152 -14.20 21.05 11.77
CA ALA A 152 -14.01 22.32 12.42
C ALA A 152 -12.63 22.47 13.09
N ASP A 153 -12.12 21.40 13.72
CA ASP A 153 -10.79 21.40 14.33
C ASP A 153 -9.71 21.58 13.25
N LEU A 154 -9.82 20.84 12.14
CA LEU A 154 -8.88 20.92 11.01
C LEU A 154 -8.85 22.32 10.38
N LEU A 155 -10.00 22.99 10.24
CA LEU A 155 -10.08 24.37 9.73
C LEU A 155 -9.41 25.38 10.67
N ASN A 156 -9.33 25.09 11.97
CA ASN A 156 -8.68 25.91 12.97
C ASN A 156 -7.19 25.54 13.20
N GLY A 157 -6.64 24.60 12.40
CA GLY A 157 -5.26 24.15 12.55
C GLY A 157 -5.02 23.23 13.74
N ASP A 158 -6.07 22.73 14.37
CA ASP A 158 -5.99 21.71 15.42
C ASP A 158 -6.04 20.31 14.76
N PHE A 159 -4.87 19.80 14.42
CA PHE A 159 -4.74 18.57 13.66
C PHE A 159 -4.66 17.32 14.53
N GLU A 160 -4.44 17.46 15.86
CA GLU A 160 -4.29 16.32 16.74
C GLU A 160 -5.62 15.67 17.12
N LEU A 161 -5.56 14.36 17.37
CA LEU A 161 -6.71 13.59 17.82
C LEU A 161 -6.95 13.79 19.31
N LYS A 162 -8.21 13.81 19.66
CA LYS A 162 -8.69 13.85 21.04
C LYS A 162 -9.50 12.61 21.37
N CYS A 163 -9.55 12.28 22.65
CA CYS A 163 -10.39 11.18 23.12
C CYS A 163 -11.87 11.43 22.76
N PRO A 164 -12.54 10.54 22.03
CA PRO A 164 -13.92 10.73 21.61
C PRO A 164 -14.92 10.72 22.78
N ILE A 165 -14.48 10.35 24.01
CA ILE A 165 -15.31 10.25 25.19
C ILE A 165 -15.14 11.47 26.10
N CYS A 166 -13.89 11.86 26.41
CA CYS A 166 -13.62 12.97 27.36
C CYS A 166 -12.96 14.20 26.71
N ASN A 167 -12.72 14.18 25.40
CA ASN A 167 -12.10 15.26 24.62
C ASN A 167 -10.69 15.69 25.10
N GLN A 168 -10.01 14.86 25.88
CA GLN A 168 -8.63 15.11 26.31
C GLN A 168 -7.62 14.62 25.25
N PRO A 169 -6.40 15.17 25.23
CA PRO A 169 -5.31 14.66 24.41
C PRO A 169 -5.08 13.17 24.63
N ILE A 170 -4.64 12.48 23.59
CA ILE A 170 -4.40 11.04 23.58
C ILE A 170 -3.06 10.72 22.94
N ASP A 171 -2.45 9.63 23.38
CA ASP A 171 -1.14 9.19 22.90
C ASP A 171 -1.29 8.12 21.80
N LEU A 172 -0.52 8.25 20.72
CA LEU A 172 -0.46 7.28 19.65
C LEU A 172 0.20 5.98 20.12
N LEU A 173 -0.48 4.86 19.97
CA LEU A 173 0.05 3.51 20.17
C LEU A 173 0.30 2.76 18.85
N PRO A 174 1.17 1.72 18.86
CA PRO A 174 1.29 0.83 17.71
C PRO A 174 -0.04 0.09 17.48
N THR A 175 -0.48 0.04 16.23
CA THR A 175 -1.75 -0.59 15.85
C THR A 175 -1.48 -2.07 15.55
N ASP A 176 -2.08 -2.95 16.35
CA ASP A 176 -2.01 -4.41 16.21
C ASP A 176 -3.10 -4.96 15.27
N GLU A 177 -3.00 -6.24 14.90
CA GLU A 177 -3.94 -6.89 13.98
C GLU A 177 -5.34 -7.11 14.58
N GLU A 178 -5.46 -7.10 15.92
CA GLU A 178 -6.72 -7.23 16.65
C GLU A 178 -7.46 -5.87 16.77
N SER A 179 -6.79 -4.78 16.41
CA SER A 179 -7.40 -3.45 16.35
C SER A 179 -8.61 -3.45 15.40
N PRO A 180 -9.77 -2.94 15.82
CA PRO A 180 -10.98 -2.98 15.02
C PRO A 180 -10.80 -2.17 13.71
N PRO A 181 -11.21 -2.71 12.56
CA PRO A 181 -11.22 -1.96 11.32
C PRO A 181 -12.14 -0.73 11.41
N SER A 182 -11.62 0.40 10.95
CA SER A 182 -12.34 1.68 10.87
C SER A 182 -11.96 2.42 9.58
N PRO A 183 -12.28 1.86 8.39
CA PRO A 183 -11.84 2.41 7.12
C PRO A 183 -12.43 3.79 6.86
N LEU A 184 -11.58 4.77 6.50
CA LEU A 184 -11.92 6.17 6.29
C LEU A 184 -11.88 6.61 4.82
N SER A 185 -11.63 5.67 3.89
CA SER A 185 -11.63 5.92 2.45
C SER A 185 -12.25 4.75 1.70
N ILE A 186 -12.71 5.01 0.46
CA ILE A 186 -13.22 3.93 -0.40
C ILE A 186 -12.16 2.85 -0.63
N TYR A 187 -10.90 3.25 -0.86
CA TYR A 187 -9.79 2.29 -0.95
C TYR A 187 -9.72 1.38 0.29
N ALA A 188 -9.78 1.96 1.48
CA ALA A 188 -9.73 1.20 2.73
C ALA A 188 -10.92 0.23 2.88
N ILE A 189 -12.14 0.69 2.52
CA ILE A 189 -13.34 -0.15 2.49
C ILE A 189 -13.16 -1.31 1.51
N THR A 190 -12.65 -1.05 0.30
CA THR A 190 -12.43 -2.12 -0.68
C THR A 190 -11.40 -3.13 -0.20
N LYS A 191 -10.32 -2.70 0.49
CA LYS A 191 -9.33 -3.60 1.10
C LYS A 191 -9.93 -4.46 2.21
N GLN A 192 -10.77 -3.88 3.06
CA GLN A 192 -11.50 -4.65 4.07
C GLN A 192 -12.45 -5.68 3.44
N CYS A 193 -13.17 -5.30 2.36
CA CYS A 193 -14.00 -6.24 1.60
C CYS A 193 -13.18 -7.40 1.02
N GLN A 194 -11.99 -7.11 0.46
CA GLN A 194 -11.08 -8.15 -0.06
C GLN A 194 -10.66 -9.13 1.04
N GLU A 195 -10.30 -8.64 2.25
CA GLU A 195 -9.97 -9.50 3.40
C GLU A 195 -11.13 -10.44 3.73
N GLN A 196 -12.34 -9.88 3.90
CA GLN A 196 -13.51 -10.67 4.27
C GLN A 196 -13.87 -11.73 3.22
N MET A 197 -13.84 -11.36 1.94
CA MET A 197 -14.10 -12.31 0.85
C MET A 197 -13.05 -13.42 0.80
N ALA A 198 -11.76 -13.07 0.87
CA ALA A 198 -10.67 -14.04 0.81
C ALA A 198 -10.73 -15.03 1.99
N ILE A 199 -10.90 -14.54 3.21
CA ILE A 199 -10.98 -15.39 4.41
C ILE A 199 -12.18 -16.37 4.31
N ASN A 200 -13.38 -15.85 3.99
CA ASN A 200 -14.57 -16.69 3.95
C ASN A 200 -14.54 -17.74 2.83
N ILE A 201 -14.17 -17.33 1.61
CA ILE A 201 -14.13 -18.25 0.48
C ILE A 201 -13.01 -19.27 0.64
N CYS A 202 -11.79 -18.84 0.96
CA CYS A 202 -10.67 -19.79 1.13
C CYS A 202 -10.97 -20.83 2.22
N ASN A 203 -11.54 -20.38 3.34
CA ASN A 203 -11.95 -21.30 4.40
C ASN A 203 -13.05 -22.30 3.96
N SER A 204 -13.96 -21.88 3.08
CA SER A 204 -15.06 -22.72 2.59
C SER A 204 -14.62 -23.81 1.60
N ILE A 205 -13.46 -23.64 0.96
CA ILE A 205 -12.92 -24.56 -0.06
C ILE A 205 -11.57 -25.15 0.34
N ASP A 206 -11.24 -25.14 1.63
CA ASP A 206 -10.01 -25.71 2.22
C ASP A 206 -8.71 -25.14 1.61
N ILE A 207 -8.72 -23.86 1.20
CA ILE A 207 -7.53 -23.12 0.79
C ILE A 207 -7.02 -22.30 1.97
N ILE A 208 -5.73 -22.38 2.26
CA ILE A 208 -5.09 -21.56 3.30
C ILE A 208 -5.07 -20.10 2.87
N SER A 209 -5.56 -19.19 3.71
CA SER A 209 -5.44 -17.75 3.48
C SER A 209 -4.34 -17.13 4.33
N VAL A 210 -3.58 -16.19 3.75
CA VAL A 210 -2.62 -15.34 4.47
C VAL A 210 -2.85 -13.90 4.04
N ILE A 211 -3.06 -13.01 5.01
CA ILE A 211 -3.37 -11.62 4.73
C ILE A 211 -2.23 -10.73 5.24
N PHE A 212 -1.73 -9.83 4.41
CA PHE A 212 -0.74 -8.85 4.82
C PHE A 212 -1.30 -7.44 4.77
N ARG A 213 -1.35 -6.75 5.90
CA ARG A 213 -1.68 -5.32 6.02
C ARG A 213 -0.40 -4.52 5.87
N TYR A 214 -0.03 -4.23 4.64
CA TYR A 214 1.17 -3.45 4.36
C TYR A 214 1.05 -2.01 4.85
N GLN A 215 2.11 -1.53 5.48
CA GLN A 215 2.31 -0.12 5.80
C GLN A 215 2.70 0.68 4.55
N ASN A 216 3.33 1.84 4.66
CA ASN A 216 3.70 2.66 3.52
C ASN A 216 4.94 2.07 2.82
N VAL A 217 4.71 1.22 1.82
CA VAL A 217 5.79 0.57 1.07
C VAL A 217 6.46 1.58 0.13
N TYR A 218 7.79 1.60 0.13
CA TYR A 218 8.60 2.41 -0.80
C TYR A 218 9.83 1.64 -1.26
N GLY A 219 10.44 2.06 -2.37
CA GLY A 219 11.69 1.48 -2.84
C GLY A 219 11.84 1.45 -4.36
N ILE A 220 12.87 0.73 -4.80
CA ILE A 220 13.23 0.54 -6.22
C ILE A 220 12.06 -0.07 -6.99
N GLY A 221 11.76 0.50 -8.17
CA GLY A 221 10.65 0.03 -9.03
C GLY A 221 9.29 0.68 -8.76
N GLN A 222 9.19 1.59 -7.77
CA GLN A 222 7.96 2.32 -7.52
C GLN A 222 7.70 3.34 -8.65
N SER A 223 6.47 3.40 -9.15
CA SER A 223 6.11 4.33 -10.24
C SER A 223 6.35 5.78 -9.86
N LEU A 224 7.23 6.47 -10.60
CA LEU A 224 7.52 7.89 -10.42
C LEU A 224 6.45 8.78 -11.09
N GLY A 225 5.71 8.25 -12.04
CA GLY A 225 4.64 8.96 -12.75
C GLY A 225 3.27 8.88 -12.09
N ASN A 226 3.05 7.95 -11.16
CA ASN A 226 1.78 7.82 -10.46
C ASN A 226 1.68 8.82 -9.31
N THR A 227 0.88 9.85 -9.48
CA THR A 227 0.72 10.97 -8.54
C THR A 227 -0.23 10.69 -7.38
N TYR A 228 -0.85 9.52 -7.36
CA TYR A 228 -1.84 9.14 -6.36
C TYR A 228 -1.29 8.22 -5.28
N THR A 229 -0.11 7.64 -5.50
CA THR A 229 0.50 6.70 -4.56
C THR A 229 1.97 6.99 -4.34
N GLY A 230 2.36 6.91 -3.06
CA GLY A 230 3.76 7.02 -2.66
C GLY A 230 4.26 8.45 -2.51
N ILE A 231 4.46 8.87 -1.26
CA ILE A 231 4.94 10.22 -0.97
C ILE A 231 6.39 10.43 -1.41
N LEU A 232 7.24 9.39 -1.32
CA LEU A 232 8.64 9.49 -1.72
C LEU A 232 8.81 9.78 -3.23
N PRO A 233 8.14 9.05 -4.16
CA PRO A 233 8.15 9.39 -5.58
C PRO A 233 7.67 10.81 -5.87
N ILE A 234 6.58 11.24 -5.23
CA ILE A 234 6.01 12.58 -5.41
C ILE A 234 7.02 13.65 -4.98
N PHE A 235 7.56 13.55 -3.78
CA PHE A 235 8.53 14.52 -3.26
C PHE A 235 9.81 14.53 -4.09
N SER A 236 10.31 13.36 -4.48
CA SER A 236 11.49 13.25 -5.35
C SER A 236 11.29 13.95 -6.69
N SER A 237 10.13 13.72 -7.32
CA SER A 237 9.83 14.38 -8.60
C SER A 237 9.73 15.90 -8.46
N ILE A 238 9.10 16.42 -7.39
CA ILE A 238 9.02 17.85 -7.12
C ILE A 238 10.40 18.45 -6.89
N MET A 239 11.22 17.84 -6.03
CA MET A 239 12.56 18.33 -5.67
C MET A 239 13.51 18.34 -6.87
N LEU A 240 13.50 17.27 -7.68
CA LEU A 240 14.39 17.15 -8.84
C LEU A 240 13.98 18.04 -10.03
N ASN A 241 12.71 18.44 -10.09
CA ASN A 241 12.25 19.48 -11.01
C ASN A 241 12.50 20.92 -10.50
N GLY A 242 13.11 21.10 -9.32
CA GLY A 242 13.44 22.40 -8.75
C GLY A 242 12.24 23.18 -8.23
N ASN A 243 11.11 22.52 -7.95
CA ASN A 243 9.89 23.12 -7.43
C ASN A 243 9.86 23.14 -5.90
N ASP A 244 9.12 24.10 -5.33
CA ASP A 244 8.86 24.17 -3.91
C ASP A 244 7.98 23.00 -3.46
N LEU A 245 8.27 22.46 -2.26
CA LEU A 245 7.53 21.35 -1.71
C LEU A 245 6.44 21.83 -0.74
N ASN A 246 5.19 21.52 -1.05
CA ASN A 246 4.07 21.79 -0.16
C ASN A 246 3.87 20.63 0.83
N ILE A 247 4.01 20.91 2.12
CA ILE A 247 3.77 19.96 3.21
C ILE A 247 2.39 20.28 3.82
N PHE A 248 1.52 19.29 3.82
CA PHE A 248 0.16 19.43 4.35
C PHE A 248 0.13 19.46 5.87
N GLU A 249 -0.94 20.01 6.43
CA GLU A 249 -1.15 20.23 7.84
C GLU A 249 0.08 20.96 8.44
N ASP A 250 0.67 20.39 9.47
CA ASP A 250 1.89 20.86 10.11
C ASP A 250 3.14 20.00 9.81
N GLY A 251 3.00 18.99 8.94
CA GLY A 251 4.08 18.07 8.60
C GLY A 251 4.34 16.95 9.61
N ASN A 252 3.64 16.95 10.74
CA ASN A 252 3.85 15.98 11.84
C ASN A 252 3.01 14.71 11.71
N GLN A 253 2.26 14.54 10.61
CA GLN A 253 1.54 13.28 10.37
C GLN A 253 2.51 12.11 10.37
N VAL A 254 2.27 11.14 11.24
CA VAL A 254 3.13 9.97 11.38
C VAL A 254 2.67 8.83 10.47
N ARG A 255 3.63 8.21 9.77
CA ARG A 255 3.46 6.96 9.04
C ARG A 255 4.59 5.99 9.37
N ASP A 256 4.35 4.72 9.11
CA ASP A 256 5.35 3.67 9.11
C ASP A 256 5.75 3.41 7.66
N PHE A 257 7.03 3.59 7.35
CA PHE A 257 7.59 3.42 6.01
C PHE A 257 8.45 2.18 5.97
N VAL A 258 8.10 1.24 5.10
CA VAL A 258 8.79 -0.04 4.96
C VAL A 258 9.41 -0.18 3.57
N TYR A 259 10.68 -0.57 3.52
CA TYR A 259 11.38 -0.78 2.26
C TYR A 259 10.89 -2.03 1.52
N ILE A 260 10.88 -1.98 0.19
CA ILE A 260 10.33 -3.05 -0.66
C ILE A 260 10.90 -4.43 -0.36
N ASP A 261 12.21 -4.54 -0.11
CA ASP A 261 12.85 -5.84 0.13
C ASP A 261 12.33 -6.49 1.42
N ASP A 262 12.03 -5.70 2.46
CA ASP A 262 11.42 -6.19 3.69
C ASP A 262 9.99 -6.70 3.45
N VAL A 263 9.21 -6.01 2.63
CA VAL A 263 7.85 -6.43 2.25
C VAL A 263 7.89 -7.75 1.47
N VAL A 264 8.83 -7.88 0.55
CA VAL A 264 9.05 -9.10 -0.24
C VAL A 264 9.44 -10.26 0.67
N GLU A 265 10.38 -10.05 1.60
CA GLU A 265 10.82 -11.07 2.54
C GLU A 265 9.67 -11.51 3.47
N ALA A 266 8.90 -10.56 4.03
CA ALA A 266 7.74 -10.87 4.85
C ALA A 266 6.72 -11.73 4.09
N THR A 267 6.46 -11.37 2.84
CA THR A 267 5.50 -12.09 1.98
C THR A 267 5.99 -13.51 1.66
N ILE A 268 7.28 -13.68 1.35
CA ILE A 268 7.89 -14.99 1.12
C ILE A 268 7.77 -15.86 2.36
N ARG A 269 8.09 -15.33 3.55
CA ARG A 269 7.93 -16.07 4.82
C ARG A 269 6.50 -16.52 5.04
N GLY A 270 5.50 -15.67 4.75
CA GLY A 270 4.09 -16.05 4.86
C GLY A 270 3.66 -17.13 3.87
N ILE A 271 4.32 -17.22 2.72
CA ILE A 271 4.06 -18.29 1.75
C ILE A 271 4.71 -19.60 2.21
N GLU A 272 5.93 -19.54 2.73
CA GLU A 272 6.75 -20.72 3.02
C GLU A 272 6.53 -21.32 4.42
N LYS A 273 6.09 -20.52 5.40
CA LYS A 273 5.91 -20.97 6.79
C LYS A 273 4.47 -21.38 7.10
N ASP A 274 4.30 -22.47 7.80
CA ASP A 274 2.99 -22.97 8.22
C ASP A 274 2.36 -22.13 9.34
N GLU A 275 3.18 -21.45 10.14
CA GLU A 275 2.74 -20.53 11.19
C GLU A 275 1.99 -19.30 10.63
N ALA A 276 2.11 -19.05 9.32
CA ALA A 276 1.34 -18.03 8.62
C ALA A 276 -0.08 -18.46 8.23
N ASN A 277 -0.37 -19.76 8.26
CA ASN A 277 -1.62 -20.30 7.75
C ASN A 277 -2.83 -19.71 8.48
N ASN A 278 -3.76 -19.16 7.70
CA ASN A 278 -5.01 -18.52 8.18
C ASN A 278 -4.75 -17.37 9.16
N GLN A 279 -3.68 -16.59 8.93
CA GLN A 279 -3.32 -15.46 9.77
C GLN A 279 -3.35 -14.15 8.98
N ILE A 280 -3.53 -13.06 9.73
CA ILE A 280 -3.38 -11.68 9.28
C ILE A 280 -2.11 -11.13 9.94
N PHE A 281 -1.28 -10.40 9.19
CA PHE A 281 -0.06 -9.79 9.69
C PHE A 281 0.07 -8.34 9.25
N ASN A 282 0.49 -7.48 10.16
CA ASN A 282 1.05 -6.18 9.80
C ASN A 282 2.47 -6.36 9.22
N VAL A 283 2.78 -5.57 8.19
CA VAL A 283 4.14 -5.49 7.62
C VAL A 283 4.57 -4.04 7.55
N GLY A 284 5.55 -3.70 8.34
CA GLY A 284 6.08 -2.35 8.52
C GLY A 284 7.44 -2.41 9.19
N THR A 285 7.90 -1.28 9.72
CA THR A 285 9.10 -1.17 10.54
C THR A 285 8.78 -1.04 12.04
N GLY A 286 7.56 -0.63 12.37
CA GLY A 286 7.15 -0.26 13.73
C GLY A 286 7.67 1.13 14.14
N GLU A 287 8.18 1.93 13.21
CA GLU A 287 8.72 3.26 13.48
C GLU A 287 7.72 4.37 13.17
N LYS A 288 7.78 5.42 14.01
CA LYS A 288 6.96 6.64 13.88
C LYS A 288 7.72 7.67 13.03
N ILE A 289 7.44 7.75 11.74
CA ILE A 289 8.12 8.68 10.84
C ILE A 289 7.19 9.85 10.47
N PRO A 290 7.49 11.10 10.90
CA PRO A 290 6.77 12.28 10.43
C PRO A 290 6.97 12.50 8.93
N ILE A 291 5.94 13.01 8.25
CA ILE A 291 6.03 13.33 6.82
C ILE A 291 7.12 14.35 6.52
N LEU A 292 7.29 15.35 7.39
CA LEU A 292 8.36 16.33 7.25
C LEU A 292 9.74 15.66 7.25
N LYS A 293 9.95 14.62 8.10
CA LYS A 293 11.23 13.89 8.16
C LYS A 293 11.56 13.18 6.84
N ILE A 294 10.56 12.69 6.12
CA ILE A 294 10.74 12.12 4.77
C ILE A 294 11.26 13.18 3.81
N ALA A 295 10.64 14.38 3.82
CA ALA A 295 11.06 15.49 2.97
C ALA A 295 12.50 15.92 3.26
N GLU A 296 12.87 16.07 4.54
CA GLU A 296 14.23 16.41 4.99
C GLU A 296 15.23 15.34 4.55
N THR A 297 14.92 14.07 4.78
CA THR A 297 15.82 12.96 4.41
C THR A 297 16.05 12.90 2.90
N LEU A 298 15.00 13.08 2.08
CA LEU A 298 15.14 13.15 0.63
C LEU A 298 16.00 14.33 0.19
N GLN A 299 15.79 15.52 0.78
CA GLN A 299 16.57 16.72 0.50
C GLN A 299 18.06 16.52 0.80
N GLU A 300 18.39 15.90 1.93
CA GLU A 300 19.75 15.53 2.31
C GLU A 300 20.37 14.56 1.29
N GLN A 301 19.68 13.48 0.95
CA GLN A 301 20.17 12.42 0.04
C GLN A 301 20.32 12.90 -1.42
N TYR A 302 19.46 13.80 -1.87
CA TYR A 302 19.60 14.43 -3.19
C TYR A 302 20.66 15.55 -3.19
N ASN A 303 21.05 16.05 -2.04
CA ASN A 303 21.90 17.24 -1.87
C ASN A 303 21.33 18.46 -2.61
N VAL A 304 20.04 18.69 -2.48
CA VAL A 304 19.32 19.82 -3.06
C VAL A 304 18.82 20.76 -1.98
N LYS A 305 18.57 22.01 -2.34
CA LYS A 305 17.91 22.98 -1.46
C LYS A 305 16.52 23.27 -1.99
N THR A 306 15.55 22.57 -1.48
CA THR A 306 14.13 22.77 -1.81
C THR A 306 13.46 23.56 -0.70
N LYS A 307 12.72 24.59 -1.07
CA LYS A 307 11.91 25.32 -0.08
C LYS A 307 10.73 24.45 0.32
N MET A 308 10.63 24.13 1.61
CA MET A 308 9.51 23.41 2.21
C MET A 308 8.52 24.40 2.80
N GLN A 309 7.30 24.38 2.30
CA GLN A 309 6.22 25.25 2.79
C GLN A 309 5.20 24.38 3.54
N ILE A 310 5.06 24.63 4.83
CA ILE A 310 3.98 24.06 5.65
C ILE A 310 2.72 24.89 5.39
N SER A 311 1.74 24.31 4.68
CA SER A 311 0.59 25.06 4.17
C SER A 311 -0.60 25.11 5.12
N GLY A 312 -0.74 24.11 5.98
CA GLY A 312 -1.96 23.88 6.74
C GLY A 312 -3.10 23.26 5.92
N ASP A 313 -2.92 23.09 4.61
CA ASP A 313 -3.91 22.40 3.76
C ASP A 313 -4.08 20.95 4.23
N PHE A 314 -5.29 20.42 4.12
CA PHE A 314 -5.56 19.04 4.52
C PHE A 314 -6.52 18.35 3.54
N ARG A 315 -6.39 17.03 3.43
CA ARG A 315 -7.29 16.19 2.65
C ARG A 315 -8.39 15.62 3.52
N VAL A 316 -9.61 15.70 3.05
CA VAL A 316 -10.77 15.09 3.71
C VAL A 316 -10.62 13.57 3.69
N GLY A 317 -10.75 12.92 4.84
CA GLY A 317 -10.60 11.47 4.98
C GLY A 317 -9.15 10.98 5.15
N ASP A 318 -8.16 11.88 5.17
CA ASP A 318 -6.78 11.49 5.49
C ASP A 318 -6.62 11.32 7.01
N ILE A 319 -5.83 10.33 7.40
CA ILE A 319 -5.58 10.04 8.82
C ILE A 319 -4.43 10.89 9.36
N ARG A 320 -4.45 11.14 10.68
CA ARG A 320 -3.37 11.86 11.34
C ARG A 320 -2.14 10.99 11.52
N HIS A 321 -2.27 9.86 12.22
CA HIS A 321 -1.14 8.98 12.53
C HIS A 321 -1.52 7.51 12.37
N ASN A 322 -0.53 6.69 11.98
CA ASN A 322 -0.60 5.24 12.08
C ASN A 322 0.79 4.63 11.92
N TYR A 323 1.12 3.64 12.77
CA TYR A 323 2.28 2.78 12.63
C TYR A 323 1.95 1.38 13.19
N ALA A 324 2.69 0.37 12.75
CA ALA A 324 2.38 -1.03 13.05
C ALA A 324 2.92 -1.50 14.40
N ASP A 325 2.15 -2.36 15.06
CA ASP A 325 2.70 -3.36 15.98
C ASP A 325 3.20 -4.56 15.15
N LEU A 326 4.42 -4.99 15.37
CA LEU A 326 5.05 -6.10 14.66
C LEU A 326 5.22 -7.36 15.53
N SER A 327 4.68 -7.37 16.74
CA SER A 327 4.85 -8.47 17.71
C SER A 327 4.41 -9.80 17.12
N LYS A 328 3.29 -9.83 16.42
CA LYS A 328 2.73 -11.05 15.82
C LYS A 328 3.60 -11.61 14.71
N ILE A 329 4.04 -10.78 13.76
CA ILE A 329 4.86 -11.24 12.64
C ILE A 329 6.25 -11.66 13.10
N ARG A 330 6.81 -10.98 14.10
CA ARG A 330 8.06 -11.36 14.76
C ARG A 330 7.98 -12.74 15.39
N LEU A 331 6.96 -12.93 16.22
CA LEU A 331 6.77 -14.17 16.97
C LEU A 331 6.51 -15.36 16.03
N LYS A 332 5.62 -15.21 15.04
CA LYS A 332 5.19 -16.30 14.18
C LYS A 332 6.11 -16.54 12.99
N LEU A 333 6.59 -15.49 12.35
CA LEU A 333 7.38 -15.61 11.13
C LEU A 333 8.87 -15.33 11.34
N GLY A 334 9.29 -14.88 12.52
CA GLY A 334 10.66 -14.46 12.77
C GLY A 334 11.09 -13.34 11.83
N PHE A 335 10.12 -12.51 11.38
CA PHE A 335 10.40 -11.39 10.51
C PHE A 335 10.89 -10.20 11.32
N GLU A 336 11.98 -9.59 10.85
CA GLU A 336 12.48 -8.29 11.31
C GLU A 336 12.80 -7.43 10.10
N PRO A 337 12.36 -6.18 10.05
CA PRO A 337 12.76 -5.26 9.00
C PRO A 337 14.27 -5.06 9.05
N GLN A 338 14.92 -5.10 7.89
CA GLN A 338 16.39 -5.04 7.78
C GLN A 338 16.88 -3.66 7.36
N TYR A 339 16.00 -2.83 6.82
CA TYR A 339 16.37 -1.52 6.30
C TYR A 339 15.88 -0.40 7.22
N SER A 340 16.81 0.40 7.74
CA SER A 340 16.48 1.69 8.33
C SER A 340 15.93 2.66 7.26
N LEU A 341 15.22 3.71 7.69
CA LEU A 341 14.73 4.73 6.77
C LEU A 341 15.86 5.33 5.93
N SER A 342 17.00 5.64 6.54
CA SER A 342 18.15 6.25 5.85
C SER A 342 18.72 5.34 4.76
N GLU A 343 18.90 4.06 5.05
CA GLU A 343 19.42 3.06 4.09
C GLU A 343 18.44 2.83 2.93
N GLY A 344 17.16 2.65 3.25
CA GLY A 344 16.13 2.46 2.23
C GLY A 344 15.96 3.68 1.33
N VAL A 345 15.97 4.90 1.91
CA VAL A 345 15.90 6.15 1.14
C VAL A 345 17.15 6.34 0.28
N SER A 346 18.34 6.02 0.79
CA SER A 346 19.58 6.08 -0.02
C SER A 346 19.48 5.20 -1.26
N LYS A 347 19.09 3.93 -1.11
CA LYS A 347 18.88 3.01 -2.24
C LYS A 347 17.82 3.51 -3.22
N PHE A 348 16.73 4.05 -2.70
CA PHE A 348 15.66 4.62 -3.53
C PHE A 348 16.16 5.83 -4.32
N VAL A 349 16.87 6.75 -3.69
CA VAL A 349 17.43 7.95 -4.32
C VAL A 349 18.47 7.59 -5.41
N GLU A 350 19.36 6.64 -5.16
CA GLU A 350 20.31 6.14 -6.17
C GLU A 350 19.58 5.59 -7.39
N TRP A 351 18.53 4.82 -7.19
CA TRP A 351 17.72 4.30 -8.28
C TRP A 351 16.98 5.43 -9.03
N VAL A 352 16.35 6.37 -8.31
CA VAL A 352 15.62 7.50 -8.95
C VAL A 352 16.55 8.33 -9.84
N LYS A 353 17.81 8.54 -9.44
CA LYS A 353 18.81 9.26 -10.26
C LYS A 353 19.11 8.59 -11.62
N THR A 354 18.78 7.30 -11.77
CA THR A 354 18.92 6.57 -13.04
C THR A 354 17.65 6.58 -13.90
N GLN A 355 16.55 7.17 -13.40
CA GLN A 355 15.27 7.20 -14.08
C GLN A 355 15.04 8.54 -14.78
N GLU A 356 14.26 8.52 -15.85
CA GLU A 356 13.73 9.75 -16.44
C GLU A 356 12.64 10.33 -15.55
N ILE A 357 12.82 11.58 -15.14
CA ILE A 357 11.85 12.28 -14.31
C ILE A 357 11.02 13.18 -15.21
N HIS A 358 9.81 12.76 -15.46
CA HIS A 358 8.84 13.57 -16.18
C HIS A 358 8.20 14.59 -15.24
N SER A 359 7.70 15.72 -15.80
CA SER A 359 6.83 16.64 -15.04
C SER A 359 5.67 15.84 -14.47
N ASN A 360 5.58 15.79 -13.14
CA ASN A 360 4.56 15.00 -12.51
C ASN A 360 3.18 15.65 -12.67
N GLY A 361 2.17 14.84 -12.91
CA GLY A 361 0.79 15.29 -12.89
C GLY A 361 0.28 15.63 -11.49
N TYR A 362 1.18 15.85 -10.49
CA TYR A 362 0.82 16.09 -9.09
C TYR A 362 0.01 17.36 -8.92
N GLU A 363 0.41 18.45 -9.58
CA GLU A 363 -0.38 19.71 -9.56
C GLU A 363 -1.79 19.48 -10.11
N LYS A 364 -1.90 18.72 -11.20
CA LYS A 364 -3.20 18.35 -11.76
C LYS A 364 -4.03 17.51 -10.76
N SER A 365 -3.40 16.57 -10.07
CA SER A 365 -4.08 15.76 -9.05
C SER A 365 -4.55 16.61 -7.86
N LEU A 366 -3.79 17.64 -7.47
CA LEU A 366 -4.20 18.59 -6.44
C LEU A 366 -5.37 19.48 -6.90
N GLU A 367 -5.35 19.93 -8.16
CA GLU A 367 -6.47 20.69 -8.73
C GLU A 367 -7.75 19.86 -8.79
N GLU A 368 -7.65 18.58 -9.18
CA GLU A 368 -8.77 17.66 -9.14
C GLU A 368 -9.35 17.53 -7.73
N LEU A 369 -8.49 17.35 -6.72
CA LEU A 369 -8.93 17.27 -5.32
C LEU A 369 -9.56 18.59 -4.84
N LYS A 370 -9.01 19.75 -5.22
CA LYS A 370 -9.59 21.07 -4.90
C LYS A 370 -10.97 21.25 -5.56
N THR A 371 -11.07 20.98 -6.85
CA THR A 371 -12.31 21.13 -7.62
C THR A 371 -13.44 20.23 -7.06
N LYS A 372 -13.09 19.05 -6.57
CA LYS A 372 -14.04 18.12 -5.94
C LYS A 372 -14.26 18.37 -4.46
N GLY A 373 -13.66 19.42 -3.90
CA GLY A 373 -13.81 19.79 -2.50
C GLY A 373 -13.14 18.85 -1.50
N MET A 374 -12.23 17.99 -1.96
CA MET A 374 -11.50 17.00 -1.13
C MET A 374 -10.20 17.54 -0.54
N LEU A 375 -9.64 18.59 -1.10
CA LEU A 375 -8.53 19.36 -0.53
C LEU A 375 -9.05 20.69 -0.01
N LYS A 376 -8.77 20.98 1.24
CA LYS A 376 -9.25 22.16 1.96
C LYS A 376 -8.08 22.98 2.48
N GLN A 377 -8.30 24.28 2.63
CA GLN A 377 -7.33 25.21 3.16
C GLN A 377 -7.65 25.52 4.63
N TRP A 378 -6.61 25.60 5.43
CA TRP A 378 -6.69 26.12 6.78
C TRP A 378 -7.08 27.61 6.74
N ILE A 379 -8.03 27.99 7.56
CA ILE A 379 -8.45 29.40 7.72
C ILE A 379 -7.48 30.02 8.74
N ARG A 380 -6.53 30.81 8.25
CA ARG A 380 -5.60 31.57 9.10
C ARG A 380 -6.29 32.74 9.79
#